data_f17b61649844a43c25d57d1ae2d8229c
#
_entry.id   f17b61649844a43c25d57d1ae2d8229c
#
_cell.length_a   1.000
_cell.length_b   1.000
_cell.length_c   1.000
_cell.angle_alpha   90.00
_cell.angle_beta   90.00
_cell.angle_gamma   90.00
#
_symmetry.space_group_name_H-M   'P 1'
#
loop_
_entity.id
_entity.type
_entity.pdbx_description
1 polymer ?
#
loop_
_entity_poly.entity_id
_entity_poly.type
_entity_poly.pdbx_seq_one_letter_code
_entity_poly.pdbx_strand_id
1 'polypeptide(L)'
;MKRLIYLGIVLTLWAVSGCSSTKLVQQYKNPDTVNFEANKVLVVGISADAELRRTYEKKMTEVLDKHGVIAVKSIDFFETSFTDNKKSLAQLDNIEQRLLNAGFDAILFTKVTGSESRVTVVDAYRNFSRNYPTYEDYFYGNIHEYQKQEKERYQVYTTETSLYCICPGKERELLWRGEIEVVDADKVNRNINAYTKILFNSLRENKLLLL
;
A
#
# COMPACT_ATOMS: atom_id res chain seq x y z
N MET A 1 -36.97 -25.01 18.04
CA MET A 1 -37.02 -23.90 17.08
C MET A 1 -36.04 -22.76 17.43
N LYS A 2 -36.04 -22.20 18.66
CA LYS A 2 -35.08 -21.11 19.02
C LYS A 2 -33.59 -21.45 18.84
N ARG A 3 -33.16 -22.68 19.19
CA ARG A 3 -31.74 -23.11 18.99
C ARG A 3 -31.29 -23.21 17.54
N LEU A 4 -32.18 -23.56 16.64
CA LEU A 4 -31.89 -23.60 15.19
C LEU A 4 -31.73 -22.19 14.59
N ILE A 5 -32.49 -21.21 15.12
CA ILE A 5 -32.39 -19.80 14.68
C ILE A 5 -31.04 -19.20 15.14
N TYR A 6 -30.58 -19.51 16.34
CA TYR A 6 -29.26 -19.05 16.81
C TYR A 6 -28.11 -19.69 16.03
N LEU A 7 -28.24 -20.95 15.63
CA LEU A 7 -27.22 -21.62 14.79
C LEU A 7 -27.14 -20.98 13.39
N GLY A 8 -28.29 -20.61 12.81
CA GLY A 8 -28.36 -19.88 11.53
C GLY A 8 -27.75 -18.49 11.59
N ILE A 9 -27.98 -17.75 12.69
CA ILE A 9 -27.42 -16.40 12.89
C ILE A 9 -25.89 -16.44 13.08
N VAL A 10 -25.38 -17.44 13.79
CA VAL A 10 -23.92 -17.61 13.96
C VAL A 10 -23.24 -18.00 12.66
N LEU A 11 -23.87 -18.81 11.81
CA LEU A 11 -23.30 -19.24 10.52
C LEU A 11 -23.26 -18.07 9.50
N THR A 12 -24.22 -17.15 9.54
CA THR A 12 -24.25 -15.97 8.66
C THR A 12 -23.22 -14.91 9.02
N LEU A 13 -22.76 -14.83 10.27
CA LEU A 13 -21.72 -13.88 10.66
C LEU A 13 -20.32 -14.24 10.14
N TRP A 14 -20.07 -15.46 9.73
CA TRP A 14 -18.76 -15.91 9.21
C TRP A 14 -18.57 -15.68 7.71
N ALA A 15 -19.62 -15.29 7.00
CA ALA A 15 -19.58 -15.13 5.54
C ALA A 15 -19.08 -13.75 5.06
N VAL A 16 -18.73 -12.82 5.95
CA VAL A 16 -18.27 -11.47 5.59
C VAL A 16 -16.75 -11.35 5.65
N SER A 17 -16.02 -12.36 5.17
CA SER A 17 -14.61 -12.18 4.84
C SER A 17 -14.51 -11.41 3.53
N GLY A 18 -14.58 -10.07 3.63
CA GLY A 18 -14.40 -9.19 2.48
C GLY A 18 -13.04 -9.45 1.84
N CYS A 19 -13.03 -9.83 0.56
CA CYS A 19 -11.82 -9.87 -0.24
C CYS A 19 -11.12 -8.50 -0.14
N SER A 20 -9.98 -8.47 0.53
CA SER A 20 -9.12 -7.29 0.51
C SER A 20 -8.47 -7.19 -0.85
N SER A 21 -8.73 -6.09 -1.55
CA SER A 21 -8.09 -5.76 -2.83
C SER A 21 -6.63 -5.29 -2.67
N THR A 22 -6.12 -5.33 -1.44
CA THR A 22 -4.78 -4.85 -1.07
C THR A 22 -4.07 -5.94 -0.29
N LYS A 23 -2.83 -6.27 -0.67
CA LYS A 23 -2.03 -7.32 0.01
C LYS A 23 -0.55 -6.96 0.07
N LEU A 24 0.12 -7.33 1.15
CA LEU A 24 1.58 -7.33 1.24
C LEU A 24 2.10 -8.52 0.41
N VAL A 25 3.01 -8.23 -0.54
CA VAL A 25 3.57 -9.22 -1.46
C VAL A 25 4.91 -9.73 -0.94
N GLN A 26 5.77 -8.81 -0.55
CA GLN A 26 7.07 -9.12 0.01
C GLN A 26 7.52 -8.05 0.99
N GLN A 27 8.41 -8.43 1.89
CA GLN A 27 9.03 -7.51 2.82
C GLN A 27 10.46 -7.93 3.16
N TYR A 28 11.25 -6.94 3.50
CA TYR A 28 12.59 -7.05 4.04
C TYR A 28 12.65 -6.31 5.38
N LYS A 29 13.22 -6.92 6.38
CA LYS A 29 13.62 -6.24 7.64
C LYS A 29 15.13 -6.37 7.78
N ASN A 30 15.78 -5.27 8.17
CA ASN A 30 17.20 -5.29 8.48
C ASN A 30 17.45 -6.28 9.65
N PRO A 31 18.28 -7.33 9.45
CA PRO A 31 18.50 -8.35 10.45
C PRO A 31 19.18 -7.80 11.73
N ASP A 32 19.93 -6.70 11.61
CA ASP A 32 20.61 -6.08 12.75
C ASP A 32 19.65 -5.21 13.60
N THR A 33 18.43 -4.95 13.11
CA THR A 33 17.40 -4.20 13.83
C THR A 33 16.47 -5.14 14.56
N VAL A 34 16.67 -5.35 15.85
CA VAL A 34 15.80 -6.18 16.69
C VAL A 34 14.43 -5.51 16.87
N ASN A 35 14.44 -4.25 17.30
CA ASN A 35 13.29 -3.37 17.47
C ASN A 35 13.70 -1.92 17.17
N PHE A 36 12.72 -1.09 16.87
CA PHE A 36 12.94 0.34 16.66
C PHE A 36 11.73 1.11 17.18
N GLU A 37 12.00 2.04 18.09
CA GLU A 37 11.03 2.98 18.63
C GLU A 37 11.26 4.33 17.97
N ALA A 38 10.25 4.83 17.27
CA ALA A 38 10.32 6.14 16.63
C ALA A 38 9.57 7.16 17.48
N ASN A 39 10.26 8.25 17.86
CA ASN A 39 9.60 9.37 18.54
C ASN A 39 8.83 10.23 17.52
N LYS A 40 9.43 10.50 16.36
CA LYS A 40 8.82 11.36 15.35
C LYS A 40 9.18 10.91 13.95
N VAL A 41 8.16 10.61 13.16
CA VAL A 41 8.27 10.06 11.79
C VAL A 41 7.86 11.09 10.76
N LEU A 42 8.70 11.31 9.75
CA LEU A 42 8.31 12.04 8.55
C LEU A 42 7.68 11.07 7.56
N VAL A 43 6.45 11.32 7.14
CA VAL A 43 5.75 10.53 6.11
C VAL A 43 5.87 11.23 4.76
N VAL A 44 6.44 10.53 3.78
CA VAL A 44 6.71 11.07 2.43
C VAL A 44 6.04 10.19 1.38
N GLY A 45 5.04 10.75 0.69
CA GLY A 45 4.45 10.16 -0.50
C GLY A 45 5.16 10.66 -1.76
N ILE A 46 5.75 9.77 -2.55
CA ILE A 46 6.38 10.10 -3.83
C ILE A 46 5.37 9.83 -4.93
N SER A 47 4.68 10.87 -5.36
CA SER A 47 3.66 10.82 -6.42
C SER A 47 3.65 12.14 -7.18
N ALA A 48 3.45 12.06 -8.50
CA ALA A 48 3.17 13.24 -9.33
C ALA A 48 1.76 13.80 -9.10
N ASP A 49 0.85 12.97 -8.58
CA ASP A 49 -0.50 13.38 -8.17
C ASP A 49 -0.45 13.95 -6.74
N ALA A 50 -0.61 15.27 -6.65
CA ALA A 50 -0.55 16.01 -5.38
C ALA A 50 -1.71 15.65 -4.43
N GLU A 51 -2.91 15.33 -4.96
CA GLU A 51 -4.07 14.93 -4.14
C GLU A 51 -3.90 13.53 -3.58
N LEU A 52 -3.40 12.59 -4.38
CA LEU A 52 -3.05 11.25 -3.94
C LEU A 52 -1.99 11.31 -2.83
N ARG A 53 -0.94 12.12 -3.00
CA ARG A 53 0.10 12.35 -2.00
C ARG A 53 -0.49 12.89 -0.70
N ARG A 54 -1.29 13.97 -0.76
CA ARG A 54 -1.93 14.56 0.42
C ARG A 54 -2.81 13.55 1.16
N THR A 55 -3.62 12.81 0.42
CA THR A 55 -4.54 11.82 0.98
C THR A 55 -3.78 10.69 1.66
N TYR A 56 -2.73 10.18 1.02
CA TYR A 56 -1.88 9.14 1.60
C TYR A 56 -1.17 9.64 2.86
N GLU A 57 -0.43 10.76 2.79
CA GLU A 57 0.33 11.28 3.93
C GLU A 57 -0.61 11.58 5.12
N LYS A 58 -1.79 12.17 4.87
CA LYS A 58 -2.80 12.40 5.89
C LYS A 58 -3.26 11.11 6.55
N LYS A 59 -3.62 10.08 5.77
CA LYS A 59 -4.11 8.81 6.30
C LYS A 59 -3.04 8.06 7.07
N MET A 60 -1.81 8.06 6.59
CA MET A 60 -0.71 7.38 7.28
C MET A 60 -0.37 8.07 8.60
N THR A 61 -0.32 9.41 8.63
CA THR A 61 -0.09 10.15 9.89
C THR A 61 -1.23 9.91 10.87
N GLU A 62 -2.51 9.94 10.45
CA GLU A 62 -3.64 9.59 11.32
C GLU A 62 -3.54 8.19 11.92
N VAL A 63 -3.03 7.21 11.17
CA VAL A 63 -2.82 5.84 11.67
C VAL A 63 -1.69 5.80 12.70
N LEU A 64 -0.57 6.45 12.43
CA LEU A 64 0.58 6.50 13.34
C LEU A 64 0.22 7.22 14.64
N ASP A 65 -0.40 8.40 14.57
CA ASP A 65 -0.81 9.20 15.73
C ASP A 65 -1.78 8.44 16.65
N LYS A 66 -2.73 7.69 16.08
CA LYS A 66 -3.65 6.85 16.86
C LYS A 66 -2.95 5.76 17.67
N HIS A 67 -1.74 5.40 17.28
CA HIS A 67 -0.94 4.39 17.96
C HIS A 67 0.24 5.01 18.72
N GLY A 68 0.18 6.34 18.97
CA GLY A 68 1.11 7.05 19.83
C GLY A 68 2.41 7.51 19.13
N VAL A 69 2.61 7.20 17.85
CA VAL A 69 3.79 7.65 17.08
C VAL A 69 3.52 9.03 16.51
N ILE A 70 4.28 10.04 16.93
CA ILE A 70 4.16 11.39 16.37
C ILE A 70 4.55 11.34 14.87
N ALA A 71 3.62 11.68 14.00
CA ALA A 71 3.85 11.65 12.56
C ALA A 71 3.56 13.00 11.90
N VAL A 72 4.43 13.39 10.98
CA VAL A 72 4.30 14.66 10.26
C VAL A 72 4.31 14.41 8.76
N LYS A 73 3.37 15.02 8.05
CA LYS A 73 3.31 14.96 6.60
C LYS A 73 4.47 15.75 5.99
N SER A 74 5.12 15.21 4.98
CA SER A 74 6.21 15.89 4.30
C SER A 74 5.76 17.20 3.63
N ILE A 75 4.51 17.25 3.18
CA ILE A 75 3.91 18.44 2.57
C ILE A 75 3.71 19.61 3.54
N ASP A 76 3.62 19.33 4.84
CA ASP A 76 3.53 20.36 5.88
C ASP A 76 4.92 20.84 6.35
N PHE A 77 5.95 20.00 6.16
CA PHE A 77 7.31 20.28 6.60
C PHE A 77 8.20 20.90 5.50
N PHE A 78 7.96 20.49 4.25
CA PHE A 78 8.68 20.98 3.08
C PHE A 78 7.73 21.63 2.09
N GLU A 79 8.29 22.49 1.23
CA GLU A 79 7.54 23.04 0.09
C GLU A 79 7.04 21.92 -0.84
N THR A 80 5.97 22.19 -1.58
CA THR A 80 5.31 21.22 -2.48
C THR A 80 6.28 20.63 -3.51
N SER A 81 7.27 21.40 -3.94
CA SER A 81 8.30 21.01 -4.90
C SER A 81 9.42 20.11 -4.33
N PHE A 82 9.34 19.74 -3.05
CA PHE A 82 10.39 18.98 -2.38
C PHE A 82 10.74 17.67 -3.11
N THR A 83 9.73 16.98 -3.66
CA THR A 83 9.89 15.69 -4.35
C THR A 83 10.14 15.81 -5.85
N ASP A 84 10.06 17.01 -6.43
CA ASP A 84 10.05 17.22 -7.89
C ASP A 84 11.44 17.17 -8.53
N ASN A 85 12.49 17.44 -7.75
CA ASN A 85 13.85 17.54 -8.25
C ASN A 85 14.81 16.63 -7.49
N LYS A 86 15.80 16.11 -8.23
CA LYS A 86 16.94 15.41 -7.61
C LYS A 86 17.67 16.34 -6.65
N LYS A 87 18.01 15.84 -5.47
CA LYS A 87 18.83 16.55 -4.47
C LYS A 87 20.27 16.08 -4.55
N SER A 88 21.21 17.01 -4.42
CA SER A 88 22.63 16.67 -4.22
C SER A 88 22.85 16.06 -2.83
N LEU A 89 23.98 15.37 -2.62
CA LEU A 89 24.32 14.82 -1.31
C LEU A 89 24.33 15.92 -0.23
N ALA A 90 24.94 17.07 -0.51
CA ALA A 90 24.97 18.19 0.44
C ALA A 90 23.55 18.74 0.77
N GLN A 91 22.63 18.72 -0.19
CA GLN A 91 21.22 19.08 0.07
C GLN A 91 20.53 18.03 0.93
N LEU A 92 20.80 16.74 0.72
CA LEU A 92 20.26 15.65 1.55
C LEU A 92 20.79 15.74 2.98
N ASP A 93 22.09 16.04 3.16
CA ASP A 93 22.69 16.24 4.48
C ASP A 93 22.05 17.44 5.22
N ASN A 94 21.81 18.53 4.51
CA ASN A 94 21.12 19.70 5.10
C ASN A 94 19.68 19.37 5.50
N ILE A 95 18.96 18.63 4.65
CA ILE A 95 17.60 18.16 4.93
C ILE A 95 17.60 17.29 6.20
N GLU A 96 18.51 16.34 6.30
CA GLU A 96 18.64 15.45 7.46
C GLU A 96 18.91 16.25 8.73
N GLN A 97 19.86 17.19 8.71
CA GLN A 97 20.15 18.05 9.86
C GLN A 97 18.91 18.87 10.30
N ARG A 98 18.13 19.37 9.34
CA ARG A 98 16.88 20.06 9.66
C ARG A 98 15.85 19.13 10.30
N LEU A 99 15.75 17.87 9.84
CA LEU A 99 14.88 16.87 10.43
C LEU A 99 15.32 16.50 11.84
N LEU A 100 16.61 16.21 12.05
CA LEU A 100 17.18 15.90 13.36
C LEU A 100 16.95 17.05 14.35
N ASN A 101 17.20 18.31 13.93
CA ASN A 101 16.97 19.49 14.75
C ASN A 101 15.47 19.69 15.09
N ALA A 102 14.57 19.19 14.25
CA ALA A 102 13.13 19.20 14.49
C ALA A 102 12.63 17.95 15.26
N GLY A 103 13.56 17.10 15.72
CA GLY A 103 13.29 15.93 16.55
C GLY A 103 12.78 14.70 15.79
N PHE A 104 12.97 14.64 14.48
CA PHE A 104 12.68 13.42 13.71
C PHE A 104 13.81 12.41 13.88
N ASP A 105 13.43 11.14 13.93
CA ASP A 105 14.34 10.00 14.01
C ASP A 105 14.07 8.94 12.94
N ALA A 106 12.98 9.09 12.19
CA ALA A 106 12.66 8.21 11.09
C ALA A 106 11.99 8.91 9.90
N ILE A 107 12.17 8.32 8.72
CA ILE A 107 11.48 8.72 7.48
C ILE A 107 10.82 7.49 6.86
N LEU A 108 9.53 7.60 6.56
CA LEU A 108 8.74 6.60 5.86
C LEU A 108 8.45 7.07 4.45
N PHE A 109 9.15 6.52 3.46
CA PHE A 109 8.93 6.81 2.04
C PHE A 109 7.98 5.79 1.43
N THR A 110 7.03 6.26 0.61
CA THR A 110 6.15 5.41 -0.19
C THR A 110 6.07 5.92 -1.62
N LYS A 111 6.22 5.01 -2.59
CA LYS A 111 6.11 5.29 -4.03
C LYS A 111 5.34 4.19 -4.76
N VAL A 112 4.72 4.52 -5.88
CA VAL A 112 4.23 3.54 -6.85
C VAL A 112 5.41 3.10 -7.72
N THR A 113 5.66 1.80 -7.81
CA THR A 113 6.78 1.24 -8.58
C THR A 113 6.36 0.68 -9.92
N GLY A 114 5.08 0.31 -10.07
CA GLY A 114 4.54 -0.24 -11.29
C GLY A 114 3.03 -0.32 -11.30
N SER A 115 2.49 -0.56 -12.49
CA SER A 115 1.08 -0.90 -12.68
C SER A 115 0.95 -1.92 -13.81
N GLU A 116 0.06 -2.89 -13.65
CA GLU A 116 -0.26 -3.87 -14.65
C GLU A 116 -1.76 -4.08 -14.78
N SER A 117 -2.22 -4.33 -16.00
CA SER A 117 -3.62 -4.73 -16.24
C SER A 117 -3.75 -6.23 -16.10
N ARG A 118 -4.65 -6.70 -15.25
CA ARG A 118 -5.00 -8.13 -15.12
C ARG A 118 -6.44 -8.35 -15.57
N VAL A 119 -6.70 -9.52 -16.16
CA VAL A 119 -8.04 -9.95 -16.56
C VAL A 119 -8.65 -10.74 -15.42
N THR A 120 -9.94 -10.53 -15.15
CA THR A 120 -10.62 -11.28 -14.09
C THR A 120 -10.74 -12.77 -14.45
N VAL A 121 -10.52 -13.64 -13.47
CA VAL A 121 -10.65 -15.11 -13.61
C VAL A 121 -12.07 -15.51 -13.99
N VAL A 122 -13.07 -14.67 -13.67
CA VAL A 122 -14.50 -14.92 -13.97
C VAL A 122 -14.74 -15.04 -15.47
N ASP A 123 -14.08 -14.23 -16.31
CA ASP A 123 -14.24 -14.32 -17.76
C ASP A 123 -13.58 -15.56 -18.33
N ALA A 124 -12.43 -15.95 -17.79
CA ALA A 124 -11.78 -17.21 -18.17
C ALA A 124 -12.65 -18.43 -17.83
N TYR A 125 -13.31 -18.41 -16.65
CA TYR A 125 -14.20 -19.50 -16.23
C TYR A 125 -15.50 -19.55 -17.05
N ARG A 126 -16.09 -18.41 -17.36
CA ARG A 126 -17.30 -18.30 -18.18
C ARG A 126 -17.06 -18.83 -19.60
N ASN A 127 -15.88 -18.57 -20.14
CA ASN A 127 -15.48 -19.08 -21.46
C ASN A 127 -15.17 -20.59 -21.43
N PHE A 128 -14.57 -21.09 -20.34
CA PHE A 128 -14.27 -22.52 -20.17
C PHE A 128 -15.54 -23.36 -20.01
N SER A 129 -16.61 -22.84 -19.42
CA SER A 129 -17.86 -23.57 -19.19
C SER A 129 -18.77 -23.65 -20.40
N ARG A 130 -18.46 -22.92 -21.51
CA ARG A 130 -19.23 -23.03 -22.76
C ARG A 130 -18.92 -24.36 -23.45
N ASN A 131 -19.98 -25.08 -23.81
CA ASN A 131 -19.85 -26.30 -24.59
C ASN A 131 -19.82 -25.96 -26.08
N TYR A 132 -18.69 -26.19 -26.73
CA TYR A 132 -18.50 -26.00 -28.17
C TYR A 132 -18.33 -27.38 -28.83
N PRO A 133 -19.37 -27.96 -29.42
CA PRO A 133 -19.32 -29.29 -29.99
C PRO A 133 -18.47 -29.36 -31.28
N THR A 134 -18.23 -28.22 -31.96
CA THR A 134 -17.40 -28.17 -33.16
C THR A 134 -16.33 -27.08 -33.07
N TYR A 135 -15.28 -27.18 -33.91
CA TYR A 135 -14.27 -26.16 -34.08
C TYR A 135 -14.85 -24.81 -34.53
N GLU A 136 -15.85 -24.87 -35.44
CA GLU A 136 -16.52 -23.69 -35.97
C GLU A 136 -17.31 -22.99 -34.85
N ASP A 137 -18.04 -23.73 -34.02
CA ASP A 137 -18.76 -23.19 -32.87
C ASP A 137 -17.81 -22.54 -31.89
N TYR A 138 -16.66 -23.15 -31.65
CA TYR A 138 -15.62 -22.57 -30.81
C TYR A 138 -15.10 -21.25 -31.39
N PHE A 139 -14.75 -21.22 -32.67
CA PHE A 139 -14.22 -20.04 -33.36
C PHE A 139 -15.24 -18.89 -33.36
N TYR A 140 -16.47 -19.16 -33.88
CA TYR A 140 -17.50 -18.14 -33.97
C TYR A 140 -18.04 -17.73 -32.59
N GLY A 141 -18.09 -18.62 -31.62
CA GLY A 141 -18.49 -18.34 -30.26
C GLY A 141 -17.50 -17.44 -29.52
N ASN A 142 -16.22 -17.43 -29.93
CA ASN A 142 -15.17 -16.64 -29.29
C ASN A 142 -14.70 -15.44 -30.12
N ILE A 143 -15.13 -15.30 -31.41
CA ILE A 143 -14.69 -14.20 -32.26
C ILE A 143 -15.08 -12.84 -31.69
N HIS A 144 -16.16 -12.76 -30.93
CA HIS A 144 -16.61 -11.54 -30.24
C HIS A 144 -15.65 -11.14 -29.09
N GLU A 145 -14.91 -12.08 -28.53
CA GLU A 145 -13.90 -11.78 -27.49
C GLU A 145 -12.70 -11.00 -28.06
N TYR A 146 -12.40 -11.20 -29.35
CA TYR A 146 -11.40 -10.38 -30.06
C TYR A 146 -11.93 -8.99 -30.44
N GLN A 147 -13.25 -8.86 -30.57
CA GLN A 147 -13.91 -7.61 -30.97
C GLN A 147 -14.39 -6.78 -29.77
N LYS A 148 -14.65 -7.40 -28.62
CA LYS A 148 -14.99 -6.70 -27.37
C LYS A 148 -13.71 -6.20 -26.71
N GLN A 149 -13.45 -4.92 -26.89
CA GLN A 149 -12.41 -4.21 -26.13
C GLN A 149 -12.77 -3.99 -24.63
N GLU A 150 -13.96 -4.39 -24.22
CA GLU A 150 -14.41 -4.31 -22.82
C GLU A 150 -14.24 -5.65 -22.10
N LYS A 151 -12.99 -6.06 -21.95
CA LYS A 151 -12.63 -6.97 -20.87
C LYS A 151 -12.66 -6.15 -19.58
N GLU A 152 -13.35 -6.64 -18.55
CA GLU A 152 -13.19 -6.09 -17.21
C GLU A 152 -11.72 -6.25 -16.79
N ARG A 153 -10.91 -5.30 -17.21
CA ARG A 153 -9.52 -5.22 -16.83
C ARG A 153 -9.46 -4.41 -15.54
N TYR A 154 -8.92 -4.98 -14.51
CA TYR A 154 -8.59 -4.23 -13.32
C TYR A 154 -7.11 -3.89 -13.31
N GLN A 155 -6.78 -2.71 -12.79
CA GLN A 155 -5.41 -2.28 -12.62
C GLN A 155 -4.88 -2.76 -11.27
N VAL A 156 -3.69 -3.33 -11.28
CA VAL A 156 -2.93 -3.66 -10.07
C VAL A 156 -1.76 -2.70 -10.00
N TYR A 157 -1.68 -1.95 -8.92
CA TYR A 157 -0.59 -1.04 -8.62
C TYR A 157 0.34 -1.69 -7.61
N THR A 158 1.61 -1.76 -7.93
CA THR A 158 2.65 -2.16 -6.99
C THR A 158 3.22 -0.91 -6.34
N THR A 159 3.24 -0.91 -5.02
CA THR A 159 3.80 0.18 -4.23
C THR A 159 4.95 -0.35 -3.39
N GLU A 160 5.99 0.45 -3.21
CA GLU A 160 7.09 0.18 -2.30
C GLU A 160 7.07 1.20 -1.16
N THR A 161 7.15 0.71 0.06
CA THR A 161 7.40 1.55 1.25
C THR A 161 8.71 1.15 1.90
N SER A 162 9.50 2.15 2.29
CA SER A 162 10.77 1.98 2.98
C SER A 162 10.83 2.86 4.23
N LEU A 163 11.19 2.26 5.36
CA LEU A 163 11.43 2.96 6.63
C LEU A 163 12.94 3.10 6.85
N TYR A 164 13.41 4.32 7.01
CA TYR A 164 14.79 4.64 7.33
C TYR A 164 14.91 5.26 8.71
N CYS A 165 15.92 4.86 9.47
CA CYS A 165 16.41 5.61 10.63
C CYS A 165 17.29 6.78 10.14
N ILE A 166 17.08 7.95 10.74
CA ILE A 166 17.99 9.10 10.65
C ILE A 166 18.58 9.40 12.03
N CYS A 167 18.86 8.34 12.78
CA CYS A 167 19.29 8.42 14.17
C CYS A 167 20.63 9.12 14.30
N PRO A 168 20.82 10.01 15.32
CA PRO A 168 22.08 10.69 15.53
C PRO A 168 23.26 9.72 15.66
N GLY A 169 24.35 9.97 14.93
CA GLY A 169 25.57 9.15 14.99
C GLY A 169 25.52 7.82 14.23
N LYS A 170 24.46 7.55 13.50
CA LYS A 170 24.33 6.43 12.56
C LYS A 170 24.17 6.95 11.14
N GLU A 171 24.65 6.18 10.16
CA GLU A 171 24.31 6.41 8.77
C GLU A 171 22.80 6.16 8.55
N ARG A 172 22.24 6.74 7.48
CA ARG A 172 20.84 6.56 7.06
C ARG A 172 20.55 5.08 6.82
N GLU A 173 20.09 4.40 7.84
CA GLU A 173 19.94 2.94 7.81
C GLU A 173 18.54 2.53 7.36
N LEU A 174 18.46 1.65 6.37
CA LEU A 174 17.21 1.01 5.99
C LEU A 174 16.83 0.00 7.08
N LEU A 175 15.71 0.26 7.77
CA LEU A 175 15.17 -0.62 8.79
C LEU A 175 14.21 -1.67 8.22
N TRP A 176 13.41 -1.25 7.25
CA TRP A 176 12.39 -2.08 6.64
C TRP A 176 12.02 -1.60 5.24
N ARG A 177 11.66 -2.56 4.40
CA ARG A 177 11.06 -2.30 3.07
C ARG A 177 9.97 -3.32 2.81
N GLY A 178 8.86 -2.89 2.24
CA GLY A 178 7.78 -3.76 1.83
C GLY A 178 7.16 -3.34 0.51
N GLU A 179 6.69 -4.34 -0.24
CA GLU A 179 5.89 -4.15 -1.44
C GLU A 179 4.45 -4.56 -1.16
N ILE A 180 3.52 -3.68 -1.51
CA ILE A 180 2.08 -3.87 -1.34
C ILE A 180 1.40 -3.69 -2.70
N GLU A 181 0.66 -4.69 -3.14
CA GLU A 181 -0.22 -4.60 -4.29
C GLU A 181 -1.57 -4.01 -3.89
N VAL A 182 -2.04 -3.07 -4.71
CA VAL A 182 -3.35 -2.42 -4.60
C VAL A 182 -4.13 -2.67 -5.88
N VAL A 183 -5.29 -3.30 -5.76
CA VAL A 183 -6.17 -3.61 -6.89
C VAL A 183 -7.30 -2.59 -6.95
N ASP A 184 -7.69 -2.18 -8.16
CA ASP A 184 -8.83 -1.30 -8.42
C ASP A 184 -8.64 0.13 -7.86
N ALA A 185 -7.85 0.94 -8.57
CA ALA A 185 -7.51 2.32 -8.19
C ALA A 185 -8.71 3.28 -8.15
N ASP A 186 -9.85 2.93 -8.75
CA ASP A 186 -11.03 3.80 -8.79
C ASP A 186 -11.61 4.11 -7.40
N LYS A 187 -11.23 3.31 -6.38
CA LYS A 187 -11.65 3.48 -4.99
C LYS A 187 -10.50 4.00 -4.11
N VAL A 188 -9.84 5.06 -4.54
CA VAL A 188 -8.62 5.62 -3.92
C VAL A 188 -8.68 5.66 -2.39
N ASN A 189 -9.70 6.27 -1.80
CA ASN A 189 -9.81 6.38 -0.34
C ASN A 189 -9.90 5.02 0.38
N ARG A 190 -10.63 4.05 -0.20
CA ARG A 190 -10.74 2.70 0.37
C ARG A 190 -9.39 2.00 0.32
N ASN A 191 -8.72 2.11 -0.81
CA ASN A 191 -7.43 1.48 -1.05
C ASN A 191 -6.34 2.07 -0.16
N ILE A 192 -6.30 3.39 0.02
CA ILE A 192 -5.37 4.04 0.94
C ILE A 192 -5.63 3.59 2.39
N ASN A 193 -6.88 3.47 2.82
CA ASN A 193 -7.21 2.96 4.16
C ASN A 193 -6.76 1.51 4.36
N ALA A 194 -6.97 0.63 3.37
CA ALA A 194 -6.50 -0.75 3.43
C ALA A 194 -4.97 -0.82 3.42
N TYR A 195 -4.34 -0.05 2.55
CA TYR A 195 -2.90 0.09 2.43
C TYR A 195 -2.24 0.50 3.76
N THR A 196 -2.66 1.63 4.32
CA THR A 196 -2.09 2.16 5.57
C THR A 196 -2.26 1.21 6.74
N LYS A 197 -3.37 0.48 6.80
CA LYS A 197 -3.61 -0.57 7.80
C LYS A 197 -2.65 -1.75 7.65
N ILE A 198 -2.47 -2.26 6.42
CA ILE A 198 -1.55 -3.37 6.14
C ILE A 198 -0.12 -2.95 6.45
N LEU A 199 0.29 -1.78 5.99
CA LEU A 199 1.61 -1.21 6.23
C LEU A 199 1.90 -1.09 7.73
N PHE A 200 1.00 -0.45 8.48
CA PHE A 200 1.16 -0.28 9.92
C PHE A 200 1.24 -1.62 10.65
N ASN A 201 0.37 -2.58 10.33
CA ASN A 201 0.40 -3.90 10.94
C ASN A 201 1.74 -4.61 10.66
N SER A 202 2.24 -4.52 9.42
CA SER A 202 3.53 -5.12 9.06
C SER A 202 4.69 -4.50 9.83
N LEU A 203 4.73 -3.17 9.96
CA LEU A 203 5.76 -2.49 10.76
C LEU A 203 5.70 -2.92 12.23
N ARG A 204 4.50 -2.99 12.81
CA ARG A 204 4.29 -3.43 14.20
C ARG A 204 4.69 -4.90 14.43
N GLU A 205 4.32 -5.81 13.54
CA GLU A 205 4.70 -7.23 13.60
C GLU A 205 6.21 -7.41 13.54
N ASN A 206 6.91 -6.52 12.83
CA ASN A 206 8.36 -6.49 12.77
C ASN A 206 9.01 -5.74 13.96
N LYS A 207 8.23 -5.31 14.95
CA LYS A 207 8.68 -4.54 16.12
C LYS A 207 9.33 -3.21 15.74
N LEU A 208 8.78 -2.57 14.73
CA LEU A 208 9.17 -1.25 14.26
C LEU A 208 8.06 -0.25 14.59
N LEU A 209 8.42 1.00 14.91
CA LEU A 209 7.48 2.03 15.35
C LEU A 209 6.66 1.59 16.59
N LEU A 210 7.33 0.94 17.55
CA LEU A 210 6.73 0.63 18.84
C LEU A 210 6.80 1.87 19.74
N LEU A 211 5.79 2.01 20.59
CA LEU A 211 5.81 2.79 21.83
C LEU A 211 5.57 1.84 23.00
#